data_ba50d4e5e0cabc807c694ce686c1aca8
#
_entry.id   ba50d4e5e0cabc807c694ce686c1aca8
#
_cell.length_a   1.000
_cell.length_b   1.000
_cell.length_c   1.000
_cell.angle_alpha   90.00
_cell.angle_beta   90.00
_cell.angle_gamma   90.00
#
_symmetry.space_group_name_H-M   'P 1'
#
loop_
_entity.id
_entity.type
_entity.pdbx_description
1 polymer ?
#
loop_
_entity_poly.entity_id
_entity_poly.type
_entity_poly.pdbx_seq_one_letter_code
_entity_poly.pdbx_strand_id
1 'polypeptide(L)'
;MTIHHLMIGTWTPPGAIFTVAFDDEKFTLELVKRTEIPQEQPISWMTFSHDKKNLYGAAMKKWSSFAVKSPSEIIHEASHDMTHDRRLLLLHLKKRNQPCLPYLVSKTPSLTPTPTANAALSTTNTRAIFLLAAQKPPYAVYCNPFYKHASHGNIFSVSPTGKLETNVQNYPYDPNTGIHGMVFDPTETYLYSADLTANKLWVHKKRAPDSPELDLVGSVDAPDPGDHPRWVALHPSGAYLYALMEAGNRLCEYVIDPATKLPVYTHRAFPLIPPGIPGANSKMYRSDVCTLSHSGRYLFATARSNSFDVTGYIAAFKLDDNGHIERQICLNPTPTSGGHSNAVSPCDWSDEWLAITDDQEGWIEIYRWHDEFLGRVARLRIPEPGFGMNAIWYD
;
A
#
# COMPACT_ATOMS: atom_id res chain seq x y z
N MET A 1 -0.27 16.09 -29.17
CA MET A 1 -1.37 15.23 -28.70
C MET A 1 -0.73 13.96 -28.15
N THR A 2 -0.74 13.83 -26.86
CA THR A 2 -0.21 12.63 -26.21
C THR A 2 -1.34 11.91 -25.48
N ILE A 3 -1.50 10.64 -25.78
CA ILE A 3 -2.46 9.79 -25.10
C ILE A 3 -1.69 8.96 -24.09
N HIS A 4 -2.06 9.07 -22.82
CA HIS A 4 -1.48 8.33 -21.70
C HIS A 4 -2.45 7.27 -21.21
N HIS A 5 -1.93 6.11 -20.79
CA HIS A 5 -2.77 5.02 -20.33
C HIS A 5 -2.58 4.77 -18.84
N LEU A 6 -3.69 4.49 -18.16
CA LEU A 6 -3.69 4.08 -16.75
C LEU A 6 -4.35 2.71 -16.62
N MET A 7 -3.84 1.89 -15.73
CA MET A 7 -4.46 0.65 -15.32
C MET A 7 -5.01 0.77 -13.91
N ILE A 8 -6.25 0.29 -13.69
CA ILE A 8 -7.00 0.49 -12.45
C ILE A 8 -7.59 -0.85 -12.01
N GLY A 9 -7.39 -1.17 -10.73
CA GLY A 9 -7.90 -2.41 -10.12
C GLY A 9 -9.29 -2.28 -9.51
N THR A 10 -9.77 -3.40 -8.96
CA THR A 10 -11.08 -3.51 -8.30
C THR A 10 -10.95 -4.07 -6.89
N TRP A 11 -11.87 -3.68 -6.01
CA TRP A 11 -11.90 -4.16 -4.61
C TRP A 11 -12.75 -5.41 -4.42
N THR A 12 -13.81 -5.57 -5.19
CA THR A 12 -14.82 -6.63 -5.01
C THR A 12 -14.88 -7.59 -6.20
N PRO A 13 -15.25 -8.86 -5.99
CA PRO A 13 -15.60 -9.75 -7.09
C PRO A 13 -16.83 -9.25 -7.90
N PRO A 14 -16.90 -9.55 -9.21
CA PRO A 14 -15.85 -10.19 -10.01
C PRO A 14 -14.68 -9.23 -10.26
N GLY A 15 -13.44 -9.75 -10.20
CA GLY A 15 -12.25 -8.93 -10.46
C GLY A 15 -12.13 -8.49 -11.92
N ALA A 16 -11.59 -7.30 -12.13
CA ALA A 16 -11.22 -6.78 -13.45
C ALA A 16 -10.04 -5.81 -13.35
N ILE A 17 -9.32 -5.64 -14.45
CA ILE A 17 -8.39 -4.55 -14.68
C ILE A 17 -8.97 -3.65 -15.76
N PHE A 18 -9.07 -2.38 -15.48
CA PHE A 18 -9.55 -1.38 -16.43
C PHE A 18 -8.36 -0.60 -16.98
N THR A 19 -8.32 -0.43 -18.29
CA THR A 19 -7.39 0.48 -18.94
C THR A 19 -8.16 1.70 -19.41
N VAL A 20 -7.68 2.87 -19.02
CA VAL A 20 -8.26 4.18 -19.35
C VAL A 20 -7.22 4.98 -20.11
N ALA A 21 -7.62 5.70 -21.15
CA ALA A 21 -6.79 6.63 -21.89
C ALA A 21 -7.08 8.07 -21.44
N PHE A 22 -6.02 8.83 -21.21
CA PHE A 22 -6.06 10.27 -20.92
C PHE A 22 -5.44 11.05 -22.08
N ASP A 23 -6.21 11.96 -22.69
CA ASP A 23 -5.74 12.92 -23.69
C ASP A 23 -5.34 14.22 -22.98
N ASP A 24 -4.04 14.52 -22.97
CA ASP A 24 -3.48 15.66 -22.23
C ASP A 24 -3.70 17.03 -22.89
N GLU A 25 -4.17 17.06 -24.13
CA GLU A 25 -4.54 18.30 -24.81
C GLU A 25 -6.04 18.61 -24.68
N LYS A 26 -6.88 17.56 -24.78
CA LYS A 26 -8.35 17.73 -24.68
C LYS A 26 -8.88 17.61 -23.27
N PHE A 27 -8.05 17.10 -22.35
CA PHE A 27 -8.42 16.81 -20.97
C PHE A 27 -9.61 15.85 -20.87
N THR A 28 -9.56 14.78 -21.68
CA THR A 28 -10.60 13.74 -21.68
C THR A 28 -10.08 12.41 -21.17
N LEU A 29 -10.96 11.66 -20.53
CA LEU A 29 -10.73 10.28 -20.09
C LEU A 29 -11.70 9.35 -20.80
N GLU A 30 -11.19 8.25 -21.37
CA GLU A 30 -11.99 7.25 -22.06
C GLU A 30 -11.61 5.84 -21.61
N LEU A 31 -12.61 4.97 -21.44
CA LEU A 31 -12.40 3.56 -21.17
C LEU A 31 -11.89 2.86 -22.45
N VAL A 32 -10.67 2.37 -22.42
CA VAL A 32 -10.08 1.60 -23.52
C VAL A 32 -10.50 0.15 -23.45
N LYS A 33 -10.35 -0.46 -22.26
CA LYS A 33 -10.58 -1.90 -22.08
C LYS A 33 -10.95 -2.25 -20.64
N ARG A 34 -11.90 -3.15 -20.50
CA ARG A 34 -12.11 -3.95 -19.30
C ARG A 34 -11.53 -5.33 -19.56
N THR A 35 -10.48 -5.69 -18.84
CA THR A 35 -9.84 -7.01 -18.92
C THR A 35 -10.37 -7.90 -17.80
N GLU A 36 -10.96 -9.02 -18.17
CA GLU A 36 -11.39 -10.04 -17.23
C GLU A 36 -10.18 -10.73 -16.59
N ILE A 37 -10.26 -10.94 -15.28
CA ILE A 37 -9.28 -11.68 -14.50
C ILE A 37 -10.01 -12.79 -13.73
N PRO A 38 -9.31 -13.72 -13.07
CA PRO A 38 -10.00 -14.75 -12.27
C PRO A 38 -11.00 -14.12 -11.28
N GLN A 39 -12.26 -14.54 -11.31
CA GLN A 39 -13.40 -13.89 -10.63
C GLN A 39 -13.19 -13.58 -9.15
N GLU A 40 -12.59 -14.53 -8.42
CA GLU A 40 -12.34 -14.43 -6.98
C GLU A 40 -11.02 -13.68 -6.65
N GLN A 41 -10.44 -12.98 -7.63
CA GLN A 41 -9.16 -12.31 -7.50
C GLN A 41 -9.23 -10.82 -7.87
N PRO A 42 -10.15 -10.03 -7.31
CA PRO A 42 -10.13 -8.59 -7.49
C PRO A 42 -8.83 -8.01 -6.92
N ILE A 43 -8.24 -7.05 -7.61
CA ILE A 43 -6.91 -6.52 -7.32
C ILE A 43 -7.04 -5.21 -6.57
N SER A 44 -6.58 -5.20 -5.32
CA SER A 44 -6.61 -4.01 -4.47
C SER A 44 -5.40 -3.09 -4.67
N TRP A 45 -4.27 -3.64 -5.08
CA TRP A 45 -3.04 -2.91 -5.36
C TRP A 45 -2.28 -3.54 -6.51
N MET A 46 -1.65 -2.71 -7.34
CA MET A 46 -0.89 -3.14 -8.51
C MET A 46 0.46 -2.42 -8.57
N THR A 47 1.44 -3.08 -9.18
CA THR A 47 2.73 -2.50 -9.56
C THR A 47 3.20 -3.11 -10.87
N PHE A 48 3.97 -2.34 -11.68
CA PHE A 48 4.61 -2.86 -12.87
C PHE A 48 5.98 -3.46 -12.58
N SER A 49 6.45 -4.36 -13.46
CA SER A 49 7.86 -4.68 -13.60
C SER A 49 8.66 -3.46 -14.07
N HIS A 50 9.98 -3.51 -13.93
CA HIS A 50 10.89 -2.43 -14.34
C HIS A 50 10.75 -1.99 -15.81
N ASP A 51 10.32 -2.88 -16.68
CA ASP A 51 10.14 -2.64 -18.12
C ASP A 51 8.67 -2.51 -18.54
N LYS A 52 7.76 -2.46 -17.55
CA LYS A 52 6.31 -2.38 -17.67
C LYS A 52 5.67 -3.49 -18.53
N LYS A 53 6.41 -4.57 -18.86
CA LYS A 53 5.85 -5.72 -19.60
C LYS A 53 5.06 -6.68 -18.74
N ASN A 54 5.17 -6.57 -17.43
CA ASN A 54 4.38 -7.35 -16.49
C ASN A 54 3.74 -6.43 -15.45
N LEU A 55 2.54 -6.83 -15.05
CA LEU A 55 1.78 -6.23 -13.96
C LEU A 55 1.61 -7.29 -12.87
N TYR A 56 1.85 -6.87 -11.63
CA TYR A 56 1.64 -7.70 -10.44
C TYR A 56 0.50 -7.14 -9.61
N GLY A 57 -0.34 -8.03 -9.06
CA GLY A 57 -1.53 -7.64 -8.34
C GLY A 57 -1.71 -8.33 -6.99
N ALA A 58 -2.09 -7.53 -5.98
CA ALA A 58 -2.59 -8.02 -4.70
C ALA A 58 -4.06 -8.44 -4.85
N ALA A 59 -4.29 -9.73 -5.14
CA ALA A 59 -5.54 -10.27 -5.65
C ALA A 59 -6.30 -11.09 -4.60
N MET A 60 -6.98 -10.42 -3.67
CA MET A 60 -7.72 -11.04 -2.55
C MET A 60 -6.84 -11.90 -1.64
N LYS A 61 -6.78 -13.20 -1.88
CA LYS A 61 -5.96 -14.18 -1.13
C LYS A 61 -4.77 -14.69 -1.94
N LYS A 62 -4.48 -14.04 -3.06
CA LYS A 62 -3.44 -14.46 -3.99
C LYS A 62 -2.55 -13.30 -4.41
N TRP A 63 -1.38 -13.65 -4.89
CA TRP A 63 -0.46 -12.78 -5.61
C TRP A 63 -0.51 -13.17 -7.07
N SER A 64 -0.85 -12.25 -7.95
CA SER A 64 -1.07 -12.57 -9.37
C SER A 64 -0.10 -11.82 -10.27
N SER A 65 0.27 -12.42 -11.39
CA SER A 65 1.03 -11.79 -12.46
C SER A 65 0.31 -11.84 -13.79
N PHE A 66 0.52 -10.80 -14.57
CA PHE A 66 -0.09 -10.60 -15.88
C PHE A 66 0.98 -10.10 -16.85
N ALA A 67 1.03 -10.67 -18.07
CA ALA A 67 1.80 -10.10 -19.16
C ALA A 67 1.03 -8.93 -19.77
N VAL A 68 1.70 -7.79 -19.94
CA VAL A 68 1.17 -6.59 -20.59
C VAL A 68 1.75 -6.50 -22.00
N LYS A 69 0.96 -6.83 -23.00
CA LYS A 69 1.36 -6.77 -24.43
C LYS A 69 1.07 -5.39 -25.01
N SER A 70 0.01 -4.76 -24.55
CA SER A 70 -0.41 -3.41 -24.91
C SER A 70 -1.39 -2.89 -23.85
N PRO A 71 -1.78 -1.60 -23.87
CA PRO A 71 -2.84 -1.07 -23.02
C PRO A 71 -4.16 -1.84 -23.08
N SER A 72 -4.46 -2.47 -24.22
CA SER A 72 -5.70 -3.23 -24.44
C SER A 72 -5.53 -4.75 -24.35
N GLU A 73 -4.31 -5.25 -24.13
CA GLU A 73 -3.99 -6.69 -24.08
C GLU A 73 -3.18 -7.04 -22.84
N ILE A 74 -3.87 -7.43 -21.79
CA ILE A 74 -3.34 -7.88 -20.50
C ILE A 74 -3.72 -9.34 -20.31
N ILE A 75 -2.74 -10.22 -20.11
CA ILE A 75 -2.94 -11.69 -20.07
C ILE A 75 -2.54 -12.20 -18.69
N HIS A 76 -3.47 -12.85 -17.98
CA HIS A 76 -3.17 -13.53 -16.73
C HIS A 76 -2.17 -14.68 -16.94
N GLU A 77 -1.10 -14.73 -16.14
CA GLU A 77 -0.04 -15.75 -16.27
C GLU A 77 0.02 -16.71 -15.08
N ALA A 78 -0.07 -16.18 -13.86
CA ALA A 78 0.05 -16.98 -12.65
C ALA A 78 -0.68 -16.35 -11.47
N SER A 79 -1.09 -17.21 -10.53
CA SER A 79 -1.57 -16.81 -9.21
C SER A 79 -1.02 -17.76 -8.15
N HIS A 80 -0.44 -17.19 -7.09
CA HIS A 80 0.10 -17.93 -5.95
C HIS A 80 -0.70 -17.61 -4.70
N ASP A 81 -0.98 -18.61 -3.88
CA ASP A 81 -1.62 -18.41 -2.60
C ASP A 81 -0.70 -17.63 -1.65
N MET A 82 -1.30 -16.82 -0.79
CA MET A 82 -0.58 -16.27 0.36
C MET A 82 -0.09 -17.43 1.21
N THR A 83 1.21 -17.49 1.47
CA THR A 83 1.77 -18.56 2.31
C THR A 83 1.51 -18.26 3.78
N HIS A 84 1.01 -19.25 4.48
CA HIS A 84 0.99 -19.27 5.94
C HIS A 84 2.27 -19.93 6.42
N ASP A 85 2.90 -19.41 7.47
CA ASP A 85 4.04 -20.09 8.07
C ASP A 85 3.59 -21.43 8.69
N ARG A 86 3.82 -22.52 7.94
CA ARG A 86 3.52 -23.90 8.41
C ARG A 86 4.26 -24.25 9.69
N ARG A 87 5.37 -23.56 10.02
CA ARG A 87 6.14 -23.82 11.26
C ARG A 87 5.38 -23.34 12.50
N LEU A 88 4.68 -22.22 12.41
CA LEU A 88 3.80 -21.76 13.50
C LEU A 88 2.63 -22.70 13.73
N LEU A 89 2.05 -23.26 12.67
CA LEU A 89 0.98 -24.26 12.77
C LEU A 89 1.47 -25.54 13.43
N LEU A 90 2.66 -26.00 13.09
CA LEU A 90 3.28 -27.21 13.69
C LEU A 90 3.70 -26.99 15.15
N LEU A 91 4.14 -25.80 15.53
CA LEU A 91 4.45 -25.46 16.91
C LEU A 91 3.20 -25.40 17.79
N HIS A 92 2.08 -24.90 17.25
CA HIS A 92 0.78 -24.92 17.96
C HIS A 92 0.22 -26.32 18.10
N LEU A 93 0.39 -27.18 17.09
CA LEU A 93 -0.02 -28.59 17.14
C LEU A 93 0.86 -29.40 18.09
N LYS A 94 2.17 -29.14 18.15
CA LYS A 94 3.08 -29.80 19.11
C LYS A 94 2.81 -29.40 20.57
N LYS A 95 2.43 -28.15 20.85
CA LYS A 95 2.03 -27.72 22.20
C LYS A 95 0.71 -28.34 22.66
N ARG A 96 -0.18 -28.73 21.76
CA ARG A 96 -1.44 -29.44 22.10
C ARG A 96 -1.26 -30.90 22.47
N ASN A 97 -0.16 -31.52 22.09
CA ASN A 97 0.11 -32.95 22.31
C ASN A 97 1.11 -33.26 23.48
N GLN A 98 1.38 -32.29 24.34
CA GLN A 98 2.10 -32.60 25.60
C GLN A 98 1.10 -33.14 26.65
N PRO A 99 1.34 -34.33 27.25
CA PRO A 99 0.46 -34.86 28.26
C PRO A 99 0.54 -33.98 29.51
N CYS A 100 -0.59 -33.52 29.99
CA CYS A 100 -0.73 -32.84 31.26
C CYS A 100 -0.43 -33.84 32.38
N LEU A 101 0.58 -33.56 33.19
CA LEU A 101 0.78 -34.20 34.50
C LEU A 101 -0.37 -33.81 35.45
N PRO A 102 -0.92 -34.75 36.23
CA PRO A 102 -2.04 -34.47 37.10
C PRO A 102 -1.64 -33.65 38.30
N TYR A 103 -2.15 -32.44 38.45
CA TYR A 103 -2.12 -31.71 39.71
C TYR A 103 -3.41 -31.91 40.49
N LEU A 104 -3.27 -32.23 41.77
CA LEU A 104 -4.30 -32.51 42.74
C LEU A 104 -5.27 -31.36 42.92
N VAL A 105 -6.54 -31.69 42.94
CA VAL A 105 -7.71 -30.78 43.04
C VAL A 105 -7.87 -30.35 44.52
N SER A 106 -8.02 -29.04 44.73
CA SER A 106 -8.77 -28.48 45.86
C SER A 106 -9.99 -27.72 45.28
N LYS A 107 -11.16 -28.07 45.80
CA LYS A 107 -12.46 -27.59 45.38
C LYS A 107 -12.74 -26.23 45.99
N THR A 108 -13.06 -25.23 45.17
CA THR A 108 -14.08 -24.18 45.44
C THR A 108 -14.70 -23.71 44.13
N PRO A 109 -16.02 -23.53 44.02
CA PRO A 109 -16.69 -23.14 42.82
C PRO A 109 -16.72 -21.62 42.71
N SER A 110 -16.05 -21.04 41.73
CA SER A 110 -16.31 -19.69 41.25
C SER A 110 -16.75 -19.76 39.80
N LEU A 111 -17.93 -19.25 39.52
CA LEU A 111 -18.47 -19.08 38.17
C LEU A 111 -17.62 -18.06 37.40
N THR A 112 -16.67 -18.55 36.62
CA THR A 112 -16.04 -17.79 35.56
C THR A 112 -16.62 -18.21 34.23
N PRO A 113 -16.97 -17.29 33.34
CA PRO A 113 -17.50 -17.66 32.02
C PRO A 113 -16.40 -18.43 31.27
N THR A 114 -16.78 -19.60 30.81
CA THR A 114 -15.96 -20.47 29.94
C THR A 114 -15.48 -19.65 28.75
N PRO A 115 -14.17 -19.56 28.46
CA PRO A 115 -13.74 -19.01 27.20
C PRO A 115 -14.23 -19.96 26.11
N THR A 116 -15.15 -19.51 25.30
CA THR A 116 -15.57 -20.21 24.10
C THR A 116 -14.34 -20.55 23.30
N ALA A 117 -14.01 -21.83 23.21
CA ALA A 117 -12.95 -22.41 22.39
C ALA A 117 -13.33 -22.27 20.89
N ASN A 118 -13.32 -21.05 20.36
CA ASN A 118 -13.51 -20.77 18.95
C ASN A 118 -12.81 -19.49 18.51
N ALA A 119 -11.62 -19.24 19.02
CA ALA A 119 -10.64 -18.47 18.27
C ALA A 119 -9.74 -19.44 17.51
N ALA A 120 -10.31 -20.35 16.71
CA ALA A 120 -9.63 -20.81 15.52
C ALA A 120 -9.32 -19.52 14.75
N LEU A 121 -8.04 -19.16 14.71
CA LEU A 121 -7.52 -18.03 13.93
C LEU A 121 -8.13 -18.10 12.55
N SER A 122 -9.17 -17.32 12.32
CA SER A 122 -9.87 -17.30 11.06
C SER A 122 -8.93 -16.69 10.04
N THR A 123 -8.22 -17.54 9.29
CA THR A 123 -7.51 -17.15 8.08
C THR A 123 -8.47 -16.52 7.04
N THR A 124 -9.75 -16.47 7.35
CA THR A 124 -10.81 -15.96 6.47
C THR A 124 -10.70 -14.46 6.22
N ASN A 125 -10.05 -13.69 7.09
CA ASN A 125 -9.94 -12.23 6.98
C ASN A 125 -8.56 -11.74 6.50
N THR A 126 -7.58 -12.61 6.29
CA THR A 126 -6.29 -12.23 5.71
C THR A 126 -6.46 -11.94 4.23
N ARG A 127 -5.96 -10.79 3.77
CA ARG A 127 -6.07 -10.33 2.39
C ARG A 127 -4.70 -9.91 1.87
N ALA A 128 -4.42 -10.20 0.60
CA ALA A 128 -3.34 -9.59 -0.13
C ALA A 128 -3.65 -8.09 -0.26
N ILE A 129 -2.80 -7.21 0.24
CA ILE A 129 -3.10 -5.78 0.29
C ILE A 129 -2.09 -4.94 -0.46
N PHE A 130 -0.83 -5.28 -0.40
CA PHE A 130 0.25 -4.50 -1.00
C PHE A 130 1.35 -5.39 -1.55
N LEU A 131 1.89 -5.00 -2.70
CA LEU A 131 3.09 -5.58 -3.29
C LEU A 131 3.93 -4.50 -3.99
N LEU A 132 5.22 -4.77 -4.09
CA LEU A 132 6.22 -3.90 -4.69
C LEU A 132 7.16 -4.73 -5.54
N ALA A 133 7.31 -4.39 -6.81
CA ALA A 133 8.28 -5.02 -7.71
C ALA A 133 9.63 -4.30 -7.62
N ALA A 134 10.72 -5.07 -7.52
CA ALA A 134 12.07 -4.52 -7.65
C ALA A 134 12.27 -3.94 -9.05
N GLN A 135 12.81 -2.73 -9.12
CA GLN A 135 13.13 -2.02 -10.36
C GLN A 135 14.59 -2.27 -10.79
N LYS A 136 15.40 -2.89 -9.91
CA LYS A 136 16.80 -3.27 -10.13
C LYS A 136 17.01 -4.77 -9.91
N PRO A 137 17.97 -5.39 -10.62
CA PRO A 137 18.32 -6.80 -10.36
C PRO A 137 18.81 -7.02 -8.92
N PRO A 138 18.57 -8.19 -8.33
CA PRO A 138 17.74 -9.27 -8.84
C PRO A 138 16.25 -8.90 -8.78
N TYR A 139 15.56 -9.08 -9.91
CA TYR A 139 14.12 -8.79 -9.98
C TYR A 139 13.33 -9.78 -9.14
N ALA A 140 12.48 -9.25 -8.30
CA ALA A 140 11.59 -10.02 -7.43
C ALA A 140 10.36 -9.18 -7.07
N VAL A 141 9.33 -9.81 -6.54
CA VAL A 141 8.13 -9.13 -6.04
C VAL A 141 8.02 -9.35 -4.54
N TYR A 142 7.94 -8.25 -3.81
CA TYR A 142 7.82 -8.21 -2.35
C TYR A 142 6.36 -7.96 -1.98
N CYS A 143 5.80 -8.85 -1.19
CA CYS A 143 4.37 -8.94 -0.95
C CYS A 143 4.06 -8.93 0.54
N ASN A 144 3.05 -8.17 0.95
CA ASN A 144 2.56 -8.21 2.33
C ASN A 144 1.07 -8.57 2.38
N PRO A 145 0.75 -9.68 3.03
CA PRO A 145 -0.60 -9.94 3.48
C PRO A 145 -0.95 -8.95 4.61
N PHE A 146 -2.19 -8.51 4.64
CA PHE A 146 -2.71 -7.63 5.68
C PHE A 146 -3.73 -8.36 6.55
N TYR A 147 -3.92 -7.88 7.75
CA TYR A 147 -4.69 -8.39 8.86
C TYR A 147 -3.97 -9.39 9.77
N LYS A 148 -4.38 -9.38 11.02
CA LYS A 148 -3.84 -10.12 12.16
C LYS A 148 -3.31 -11.50 11.77
N HIS A 149 -2.07 -11.77 12.13
CA HIS A 149 -1.35 -13.05 11.98
C HIS A 149 -0.42 -13.18 10.77
N ALA A 150 -0.22 -12.14 10.00
CA ALA A 150 0.87 -12.12 9.04
C ALA A 150 2.14 -11.62 9.73
N SER A 151 2.84 -12.50 10.42
CA SER A 151 4.15 -12.20 11.02
C SER A 151 5.29 -12.19 9.99
N HIS A 152 4.97 -12.17 8.71
CA HIS A 152 5.95 -12.20 7.62
C HIS A 152 5.40 -11.59 6.34
N GLY A 153 6.29 -11.06 5.52
CA GLY A 153 6.05 -10.80 4.10
C GLY A 153 6.55 -11.95 3.24
N ASN A 154 6.20 -11.96 1.97
CA ASN A 154 6.64 -12.97 1.01
C ASN A 154 7.51 -12.32 -0.06
N ILE A 155 8.53 -13.03 -0.54
CA ILE A 155 9.32 -12.64 -1.71
C ILE A 155 9.13 -13.71 -2.79
N PHE A 156 8.64 -13.29 -3.96
CA PHE A 156 8.51 -14.17 -5.10
C PHE A 156 9.59 -13.88 -6.13
N SER A 157 10.23 -14.93 -6.62
CA SER A 157 11.06 -14.85 -7.84
C SER A 157 10.17 -14.60 -9.05
N VAL A 158 10.77 -14.03 -10.09
CA VAL A 158 10.15 -13.86 -11.40
C VAL A 158 10.96 -14.58 -12.47
N SER A 159 10.27 -15.13 -13.46
CA SER A 159 10.91 -15.73 -14.64
C SER A 159 11.60 -14.66 -15.49
N PRO A 160 12.44 -15.04 -16.47
CA PRO A 160 12.98 -14.11 -17.45
C PRO A 160 11.93 -13.33 -18.24
N THR A 161 10.68 -13.81 -18.29
CA THR A 161 9.54 -13.12 -18.91
C THR A 161 8.71 -12.29 -17.93
N GLY A 162 9.11 -12.24 -16.65
CA GLY A 162 8.43 -11.47 -15.60
C GLY A 162 7.28 -12.18 -14.89
N LYS A 163 6.96 -13.43 -15.24
CA LYS A 163 5.92 -14.21 -14.56
C LYS A 163 6.34 -14.54 -13.12
N LEU A 164 5.45 -14.42 -12.15
CA LEU A 164 5.67 -14.90 -10.77
C LEU A 164 5.91 -16.41 -10.74
N GLU A 165 6.95 -16.87 -10.02
CA GLU A 165 7.30 -18.28 -9.95
C GLU A 165 7.19 -18.84 -8.53
N THR A 166 8.23 -18.70 -7.72
CA THR A 166 8.30 -19.35 -6.41
C THR A 166 8.45 -18.35 -5.28
N ASN A 167 7.85 -18.66 -4.13
CA ASN A 167 8.15 -17.96 -2.89
C ASN A 167 9.56 -18.36 -2.44
N VAL A 168 10.51 -17.44 -2.53
CA VAL A 168 11.92 -17.66 -2.17
C VAL A 168 12.19 -17.39 -0.69
N GLN A 169 11.36 -16.55 -0.06
CA GLN A 169 11.48 -16.25 1.36
C GLN A 169 10.16 -15.76 1.96
N ASN A 170 9.93 -16.16 3.21
CA ASN A 170 9.04 -15.48 4.13
C ASN A 170 9.90 -14.63 5.06
N TYR A 171 10.03 -13.31 4.79
CA TYR A 171 10.84 -12.43 5.63
C TYR A 171 10.07 -11.98 6.87
N PRO A 172 10.76 -11.92 8.05
CA PRO A 172 10.06 -11.82 9.32
C PRO A 172 9.62 -10.42 9.69
N TYR A 173 8.49 -10.36 10.38
CA TYR A 173 8.04 -9.27 11.24
C TYR A 173 7.68 -9.83 12.62
N ASP A 174 7.38 -8.97 13.59
CA ASP A 174 6.85 -9.41 14.88
C ASP A 174 5.42 -10.00 14.75
N PRO A 175 4.99 -10.81 15.71
CA PRO A 175 3.58 -11.21 15.81
C PRO A 175 2.64 -9.99 15.87
N ASN A 176 1.46 -10.11 15.28
CA ASN A 176 0.44 -9.07 15.17
C ASN A 176 0.77 -7.88 14.26
N THR A 177 1.68 -8.06 13.35
CA THR A 177 2.01 -7.09 12.31
C THR A 177 0.89 -6.98 11.28
N GLY A 178 0.64 -5.76 10.78
CA GLY A 178 -0.27 -5.46 9.68
C GLY A 178 0.35 -4.43 8.75
N ILE A 179 1.25 -4.88 7.87
CA ILE A 179 1.95 -4.03 6.92
C ILE A 179 0.98 -3.62 5.81
N HIS A 180 0.94 -2.33 5.52
CA HIS A 180 0.07 -1.79 4.49
C HIS A 180 0.83 -1.19 3.31
N GLY A 181 1.87 -0.39 3.53
CA GLY A 181 2.69 0.21 2.48
C GLY A 181 4.17 -0.05 2.67
N MET A 182 4.92 -0.14 1.56
CA MET A 182 6.36 -0.34 1.54
C MET A 182 7.03 0.54 0.50
N VAL A 183 8.31 0.85 0.72
CA VAL A 183 9.16 1.54 -0.26
C VAL A 183 10.60 1.06 -0.13
N PHE A 184 11.28 0.89 -1.26
CA PHE A 184 12.73 0.71 -1.29
C PHE A 184 13.47 2.03 -1.15
N ASP A 185 14.69 1.95 -0.60
CA ASP A 185 15.66 3.03 -0.77
C ASP A 185 16.10 3.12 -2.25
N PRO A 186 16.69 4.26 -2.69
CA PRO A 186 17.06 4.44 -4.09
C PRO A 186 18.06 3.42 -4.64
N THR A 187 18.77 2.71 -3.76
CA THR A 187 19.69 1.61 -4.15
C THR A 187 19.00 0.26 -4.20
N GLU A 188 17.76 0.16 -3.69
CA GLU A 188 17.02 -1.08 -3.42
C GLU A 188 17.76 -2.05 -2.48
N THR A 189 18.59 -1.51 -1.60
CA THR A 189 19.28 -2.28 -0.57
C THR A 189 18.41 -2.40 0.69
N TYR A 190 17.65 -1.35 1.02
CA TYR A 190 16.80 -1.31 2.22
C TYR A 190 15.33 -1.17 1.84
N LEU A 191 14.48 -1.94 2.52
CA LEU A 191 13.02 -1.88 2.40
C LEU A 191 12.44 -1.30 3.68
N TYR A 192 11.67 -0.23 3.56
CA TYR A 192 10.93 0.41 4.64
C TYR A 192 9.45 0.02 4.54
N SER A 193 8.83 -0.32 5.68
CA SER A 193 7.44 -0.78 5.73
C SER A 193 6.66 -0.07 6.82
N ALA A 194 5.43 0.33 6.50
CA ALA A 194 4.49 0.93 7.45
C ALA A 194 3.59 -0.15 8.05
N ASP A 195 3.57 -0.24 9.39
CA ASP A 195 2.79 -1.21 10.16
C ASP A 195 1.64 -0.53 10.87
N LEU A 196 0.47 -0.69 10.30
CA LEU A 196 -0.76 -0.12 10.83
C LEU A 196 -1.19 -0.78 12.15
N THR A 197 -0.95 -2.08 12.31
CA THR A 197 -1.41 -2.82 13.49
C THR A 197 -0.45 -2.67 14.67
N ALA A 198 0.87 -2.82 14.45
CA ALA A 198 1.87 -2.68 15.52
C ALA A 198 2.26 -1.23 15.80
N ASN A 199 1.77 -0.26 15.03
CA ASN A 199 2.08 1.16 15.17
C ASN A 199 3.58 1.47 15.02
N LYS A 200 4.23 0.88 13.99
CA LYS A 200 5.68 0.92 13.78
C LYS A 200 6.05 1.18 12.32
N LEU A 201 7.31 1.57 12.13
CA LEU A 201 8.01 1.49 10.85
C LEU A 201 9.09 0.42 10.95
N TRP A 202 9.16 -0.47 9.95
CA TRP A 202 10.14 -1.56 9.89
C TRP A 202 11.19 -1.29 8.84
N VAL A 203 12.40 -1.78 9.07
CA VAL A 203 13.51 -1.72 8.12
C VAL A 203 14.07 -3.11 7.91
N HIS A 204 14.12 -3.53 6.65
CA HIS A 204 14.80 -4.74 6.22
C HIS A 204 15.95 -4.38 5.26
N LYS A 205 16.92 -5.26 5.16
CA LYS A 205 18.08 -5.10 4.27
C LYS A 205 18.25 -6.34 3.39
N LYS A 206 18.56 -6.18 2.11
CA LYS A 206 18.97 -7.29 1.24
C LYS A 206 20.23 -7.95 1.82
N ARG A 207 20.24 -9.29 1.87
CA ARG A 207 21.37 -10.08 2.36
C ARG A 207 22.63 -9.89 1.57
N ALA A 208 22.48 -9.82 0.25
CA ALA A 208 23.54 -9.58 -0.71
C ALA A 208 23.00 -8.79 -1.91
N PRO A 209 23.87 -8.11 -2.68
CA PRO A 209 23.43 -7.34 -3.85
C PRO A 209 22.74 -8.18 -4.93
N ASP A 210 23.09 -9.45 -5.05
CA ASP A 210 22.55 -10.43 -6.00
C ASP A 210 21.46 -11.34 -5.42
N SER A 211 21.05 -11.10 -4.17
CA SER A 211 19.96 -11.84 -3.51
C SER A 211 18.72 -10.95 -3.32
N PRO A 212 17.51 -11.45 -3.61
CA PRO A 212 16.29 -10.75 -3.27
C PRO A 212 15.92 -10.89 -1.79
N GLU A 213 16.57 -11.80 -1.06
CA GLU A 213 16.26 -12.12 0.33
C GLU A 213 16.57 -10.96 1.28
N LEU A 214 15.75 -10.83 2.33
CA LEU A 214 15.81 -9.76 3.31
C LEU A 214 16.12 -10.28 4.71
N ASP A 215 16.94 -9.52 5.43
CA ASP A 215 17.14 -9.66 6.87
C ASP A 215 16.54 -8.45 7.58
N LEU A 216 15.95 -8.68 8.76
CA LEU A 216 15.42 -7.62 9.60
C LEU A 216 16.56 -6.78 10.19
N VAL A 217 16.53 -5.47 9.99
CA VAL A 217 17.44 -4.50 10.62
C VAL A 217 16.90 -4.05 11.97
N GLY A 218 15.62 -3.65 11.98
CA GLY A 218 14.95 -3.17 13.19
C GLY A 218 13.62 -2.48 12.89
N SER A 219 13.09 -1.84 13.92
CA SER A 219 11.86 -1.04 13.81
C SER A 219 11.94 0.19 14.71
N VAL A 220 11.11 1.20 14.39
CA VAL A 220 10.88 2.38 15.23
C VAL A 220 9.39 2.53 15.49
N ASP A 221 9.03 2.97 16.70
CA ASP A 221 7.63 3.24 17.03
C ASP A 221 7.15 4.52 16.33
N ALA A 222 5.86 4.58 15.98
CA ALA A 222 5.24 5.82 15.55
C ALA A 222 5.29 6.88 16.65
N PRO A 223 5.25 8.18 16.32
CA PRO A 223 5.39 9.25 17.31
C PRO A 223 4.30 9.26 18.38
N ASP A 224 3.08 8.86 18.02
CA ASP A 224 1.95 8.75 18.95
C ASP A 224 1.35 7.33 18.93
N PRO A 225 0.83 6.83 20.07
CA PRO A 225 0.22 5.50 20.15
C PRO A 225 -1.00 5.30 19.24
N GLY A 226 -1.64 6.39 18.79
CA GLY A 226 -2.82 6.37 17.94
C GLY A 226 -2.54 6.69 16.47
N ASP A 227 -1.30 6.74 16.03
CA ASP A 227 -0.93 7.15 14.67
C ASP A 227 -1.27 6.12 13.60
N HIS A 228 -0.91 4.86 13.82
CA HIS A 228 -1.13 3.75 12.90
C HIS A 228 -0.56 4.03 11.49
N PRO A 229 0.78 3.94 11.30
CA PRO A 229 1.42 4.13 10.00
C PRO A 229 0.82 3.22 8.94
N ARG A 230 0.35 3.80 7.84
CA ARG A 230 -0.26 3.07 6.73
C ARG A 230 0.62 3.04 5.49
N TRP A 231 1.26 4.16 5.19
CA TRP A 231 2.01 4.34 3.96
C TRP A 231 3.36 5.00 4.21
N VAL A 232 4.32 4.71 3.36
CA VAL A 232 5.65 5.33 3.37
C VAL A 232 6.06 5.72 1.96
N ALA A 233 6.72 6.87 1.84
CA ALA A 233 7.44 7.30 0.66
C ALA A 233 8.85 7.72 1.06
N LEU A 234 9.84 7.48 0.21
CA LEU A 234 11.23 7.85 0.47
C LEU A 234 11.73 8.76 -0.65
N HIS A 235 12.34 9.87 -0.28
CA HIS A 235 12.91 10.81 -1.24
C HIS A 235 14.04 10.17 -2.05
N PRO A 236 14.22 10.54 -3.35
CA PRO A 236 15.28 10.00 -4.19
C PRO A 236 16.72 10.22 -3.68
N SER A 237 16.94 11.21 -2.79
CA SER A 237 18.21 11.36 -2.08
C SER A 237 18.53 10.22 -1.10
N GLY A 238 17.52 9.48 -0.66
CA GLY A 238 17.61 8.47 0.39
C GLY A 238 17.74 9.04 1.81
N ALA A 239 17.67 10.38 1.98
CA ALA A 239 17.87 11.02 3.26
C ALA A 239 16.59 11.19 4.08
N TYR A 240 15.42 11.37 3.43
CA TYR A 240 14.14 11.60 4.09
C TYR A 240 13.08 10.57 3.72
N LEU A 241 12.39 10.11 4.75
CA LEU A 241 11.22 9.22 4.64
C LEU A 241 10.00 9.95 5.19
N TYR A 242 8.89 9.80 4.51
CA TYR A 242 7.59 10.33 4.91
C TYR A 242 6.68 9.17 5.27
N ALA A 243 6.12 9.20 6.48
CA ALA A 243 5.17 8.21 6.92
C ALA A 243 3.79 8.84 7.10
N LEU A 244 2.81 8.31 6.40
CA LEU A 244 1.42 8.71 6.49
C LEU A 244 0.74 7.90 7.59
N MET A 245 0.17 8.61 8.57
CA MET A 245 -0.49 8.05 9.74
C MET A 245 -1.99 7.94 9.48
N GLU A 246 -2.52 6.70 9.34
CA GLU A 246 -3.93 6.49 8.98
C GLU A 246 -4.87 7.08 10.01
N ALA A 247 -4.69 6.73 11.29
CA ALA A 247 -5.56 7.17 12.37
C ALA A 247 -5.16 8.55 12.90
N GLY A 248 -3.86 8.88 12.86
CA GLY A 248 -3.35 10.20 13.23
C GLY A 248 -3.73 11.30 12.23
N ASN A 249 -4.17 10.94 11.02
CA ASN A 249 -4.53 11.87 9.94
C ASN A 249 -3.49 12.97 9.71
N ARG A 250 -2.23 12.54 9.69
CA ARG A 250 -1.08 13.42 9.51
C ARG A 250 0.03 12.74 8.73
N LEU A 251 0.87 13.55 8.09
CA LEU A 251 2.11 13.13 7.47
C LEU A 251 3.26 13.47 8.40
N CYS A 252 4.06 12.46 8.79
CA CYS A 252 5.23 12.62 9.64
C CYS A 252 6.51 12.53 8.80
N GLU A 253 7.45 13.46 9.05
CA GLU A 253 8.75 13.52 8.40
C GLU A 253 9.80 12.82 9.26
N TYR A 254 10.65 12.00 8.61
CA TYR A 254 11.77 11.29 9.24
C TYR A 254 13.05 11.53 8.44
N VAL A 255 14.17 11.66 9.12
CA VAL A 255 15.49 11.57 8.52
C VAL A 255 16.01 10.13 8.65
N ILE A 256 16.66 9.62 7.61
CA ILE A 256 17.30 8.30 7.67
C ILE A 256 18.67 8.44 8.31
N ASP A 257 18.87 7.80 9.45
CA ASP A 257 20.17 7.75 10.10
C ASP A 257 21.20 7.04 9.21
N PRO A 258 22.30 7.67 8.83
CA PRO A 258 23.24 7.12 7.85
C PRO A 258 23.97 5.87 8.35
N ALA A 259 24.10 5.67 9.65
CA ALA A 259 24.82 4.55 10.25
C ALA A 259 23.90 3.33 10.45
N THR A 260 22.72 3.53 11.04
CA THR A 260 21.78 2.47 11.36
C THR A 260 20.77 2.17 10.28
N LYS A 261 20.54 3.13 9.37
CA LYS A 261 19.46 3.15 8.38
C LYS A 261 18.03 3.16 8.96
N LEU A 262 17.90 3.34 10.26
CA LEU A 262 16.60 3.51 10.90
C LEU A 262 16.06 4.93 10.67
N PRO A 263 14.75 5.09 10.46
CA PRO A 263 14.11 6.40 10.39
C PRO A 263 14.10 7.04 11.78
N VAL A 264 14.49 8.32 11.86
CA VAL A 264 14.47 9.15 13.07
C VAL A 264 13.45 10.27 12.87
N TYR A 265 12.45 10.32 13.73
CA TYR A 265 11.41 11.34 13.64
C TYR A 265 11.97 12.75 13.85
N THR A 266 11.67 13.66 12.91
CA THR A 266 12.18 15.05 12.95
C THR A 266 11.37 15.97 13.86
N HIS A 267 10.33 15.46 14.53
CA HIS A 267 9.33 16.22 15.28
C HIS A 267 8.48 17.16 14.40
N ARG A 268 8.43 16.88 13.09
CA ARG A 268 7.59 17.60 12.14
C ARG A 268 6.48 16.70 11.63
N ALA A 269 5.27 17.18 11.81
CA ALA A 269 4.06 16.53 11.33
C ALA A 269 3.11 17.57 10.72
N PHE A 270 2.44 17.17 9.65
CA PHE A 270 1.57 18.05 8.88
C PHE A 270 0.17 17.45 8.83
N PRO A 271 -0.88 18.22 9.15
CA PRO A 271 -2.24 17.72 9.13
C PRO A 271 -2.70 17.40 7.70
N LEU A 272 -3.44 16.31 7.56
CA LEU A 272 -4.10 15.92 6.30
C LEU A 272 -5.61 16.20 6.32
N ILE A 273 -6.10 16.74 7.42
CA ILE A 273 -7.46 17.24 7.59
C ILE A 273 -7.37 18.68 8.06
N PRO A 274 -8.15 19.63 7.51
CA PRO A 274 -8.11 21.01 7.90
C PRO A 274 -8.36 21.20 9.41
N PRO A 275 -7.57 22.03 10.09
CA PRO A 275 -7.81 22.34 11.50
C PRO A 275 -9.22 22.93 11.72
N GLY A 276 -9.86 22.53 12.81
CA GLY A 276 -11.16 23.08 13.22
C GLY A 276 -12.39 22.40 12.59
N ILE A 277 -12.24 21.36 11.79
CA ILE A 277 -13.37 20.55 11.37
C ILE A 277 -13.95 19.82 12.61
N PRO A 278 -15.22 20.04 12.97
CA PRO A 278 -15.83 19.36 14.11
C PRO A 278 -15.79 17.83 13.94
N GLY A 279 -15.31 17.11 14.96
CA GLY A 279 -15.24 15.66 14.95
C GLY A 279 -14.17 15.06 14.04
N ALA A 280 -13.24 15.86 13.50
CA ALA A 280 -12.10 15.40 12.73
C ALA A 280 -11.18 14.51 13.60
N ASN A 281 -11.37 13.20 13.52
CA ASN A 281 -10.63 12.20 14.27
C ASN A 281 -10.59 10.88 13.46
N SER A 282 -9.94 9.86 14.01
CA SER A 282 -9.81 8.54 13.37
C SER A 282 -11.13 7.80 13.12
N LYS A 283 -12.23 8.22 13.75
CA LYS A 283 -13.57 7.66 13.48
C LYS A 283 -14.20 8.29 12.23
N MET A 284 -13.90 9.56 11.97
CA MET A 284 -14.44 10.30 10.82
C MET A 284 -13.52 10.21 9.60
N TYR A 285 -12.22 10.27 9.79
CA TYR A 285 -11.23 10.31 8.70
C TYR A 285 -10.15 9.26 8.87
N ARG A 286 -9.64 8.78 7.73
CA ARG A 286 -8.48 7.90 7.62
C ARG A 286 -7.61 8.36 6.46
N SER A 287 -6.35 8.65 6.74
CA SER A 287 -5.41 8.96 5.66
C SER A 287 -5.07 7.72 4.85
N ASP A 288 -4.76 7.89 3.55
CA ASP A 288 -4.67 6.75 2.64
C ASP A 288 -3.26 6.54 2.06
N VAL A 289 -2.82 7.36 1.14
CA VAL A 289 -1.56 7.20 0.39
C VAL A 289 -0.77 8.49 0.41
N CYS A 290 0.56 8.41 0.48
CA CYS A 290 1.45 9.50 0.14
C CYS A 290 2.47 9.04 -0.92
N THR A 291 2.79 9.91 -1.88
CA THR A 291 3.67 9.59 -2.98
C THR A 291 4.35 10.85 -3.53
N LEU A 292 5.56 10.68 -4.07
CA LEU A 292 6.34 11.76 -4.64
C LEU A 292 5.94 12.04 -6.08
N SER A 293 6.12 13.30 -6.50
CA SER A 293 6.11 13.67 -7.91
C SER A 293 7.32 13.08 -8.64
N HIS A 294 7.30 13.08 -9.96
CA HIS A 294 8.37 12.57 -10.82
C HIS A 294 9.76 13.14 -10.45
N SER A 295 9.85 14.45 -10.25
CA SER A 295 11.13 15.10 -9.91
C SER A 295 11.56 14.91 -8.45
N GLY A 296 10.67 14.41 -7.57
CA GLY A 296 10.89 14.37 -6.13
C GLY A 296 10.72 15.72 -5.43
N ARG A 297 10.43 16.82 -6.13
CA ARG A 297 10.26 18.15 -5.52
C ARG A 297 8.94 18.35 -4.79
N TYR A 298 7.96 17.49 -5.05
CA TYR A 298 6.65 17.55 -4.43
C TYR A 298 6.25 16.19 -3.86
N LEU A 299 5.49 16.25 -2.77
CA LEU A 299 4.87 15.09 -2.17
C LEU A 299 3.36 15.34 -2.10
N PHE A 300 2.57 14.35 -2.51
CA PHE A 300 1.12 14.37 -2.43
C PHE A 300 0.65 13.36 -1.40
N ALA A 301 -0.39 13.72 -0.63
CA ALA A 301 -0.98 12.82 0.36
C ALA A 301 -2.49 12.98 0.40
N THR A 302 -3.21 11.87 0.62
CA THR A 302 -4.68 11.86 0.65
C THR A 302 -5.22 11.37 1.99
N ALA A 303 -6.38 11.90 2.34
CA ALA A 303 -7.20 11.44 3.46
C ALA A 303 -8.65 11.26 2.99
N ARG A 304 -9.28 10.19 3.41
CA ARG A 304 -10.64 9.82 3.07
C ARG A 304 -11.56 9.93 4.27
N SER A 305 -12.83 10.22 4.03
CA SER A 305 -13.86 10.18 5.06
C SER A 305 -14.46 8.78 5.20
N ASN A 306 -14.82 8.40 6.42
CA ASN A 306 -15.61 7.21 6.70
C ASN A 306 -17.12 7.42 6.49
N SER A 307 -17.54 8.67 6.25
CA SER A 307 -18.91 9.03 5.92
C SER A 307 -18.99 9.48 4.47
N PHE A 308 -19.94 8.92 3.71
CA PHE A 308 -20.09 9.21 2.28
C PHE A 308 -20.53 10.64 1.99
N ASP A 309 -21.18 11.29 2.96
CA ASP A 309 -21.65 12.67 2.85
C ASP A 309 -20.56 13.70 3.19
N VAL A 310 -19.36 13.25 3.55
CA VAL A 310 -18.25 14.10 3.95
C VAL A 310 -17.07 13.90 2.99
N THR A 311 -16.53 14.99 2.49
CA THR A 311 -15.41 14.95 1.54
C THR A 311 -14.12 14.46 2.18
N GLY A 312 -13.29 13.75 1.42
CA GLY A 312 -11.89 13.53 1.74
C GLY A 312 -11.03 14.76 1.42
N TYR A 313 -9.71 14.59 1.52
CA TYR A 313 -8.75 15.69 1.26
C TYR A 313 -7.52 15.19 0.49
N ILE A 314 -6.94 16.11 -0.27
CA ILE A 314 -5.61 15.97 -0.86
C ILE A 314 -4.72 17.13 -0.41
N ALA A 315 -3.52 16.78 0.04
CA ALA A 315 -2.48 17.71 0.42
C ALA A 315 -1.33 17.64 -0.59
N ALA A 316 -0.68 18.77 -0.83
CA ALA A 316 0.58 18.87 -1.55
C ALA A 316 1.63 19.57 -0.69
N PHE A 317 2.86 19.07 -0.76
CA PHE A 317 4.01 19.57 0.00
C PHE A 317 5.15 19.90 -0.95
N LYS A 318 5.87 20.99 -0.68
CA LYS A 318 7.11 21.32 -1.35
C LYS A 318 8.28 20.75 -0.58
N LEU A 319 9.20 20.14 -1.29
CA LEU A 319 10.43 19.56 -0.76
C LEU A 319 11.64 20.33 -1.26
N ASP A 320 12.70 20.38 -0.44
CA ASP A 320 14.01 20.80 -0.90
C ASP A 320 14.75 19.68 -1.66
N ASP A 321 15.92 19.96 -2.20
CA ASP A 321 16.72 19.00 -2.97
C ASP A 321 17.17 17.75 -2.17
N ASN A 322 17.18 17.82 -0.84
CA ASN A 322 17.49 16.70 0.04
C ASN A 322 16.25 15.90 0.45
N GLY A 323 15.05 16.46 0.27
CA GLY A 323 13.78 15.88 0.62
C GLY A 323 13.18 16.41 1.92
N HIS A 324 13.74 17.45 2.53
CA HIS A 324 13.10 18.10 3.67
C HIS A 324 11.83 18.82 3.23
N ILE A 325 10.73 18.67 3.98
CA ILE A 325 9.48 19.37 3.69
C ILE A 325 9.65 20.85 4.02
N GLU A 326 9.72 21.70 3.00
CA GLU A 326 9.77 23.16 3.20
C GLU A 326 8.45 23.68 3.77
N ARG A 327 7.33 23.29 3.13
CA ARG A 327 5.98 23.72 3.53
C ARG A 327 4.89 22.83 2.94
N GLN A 328 3.73 22.83 3.58
CA GLN A 328 2.47 22.38 2.99
C GLN A 328 1.93 23.48 2.07
N ILE A 329 1.72 23.15 0.78
CA ILE A 329 1.27 24.10 -0.23
C ILE A 329 -0.24 24.25 -0.19
N CYS A 330 -0.94 23.11 -0.19
CA CYS A 330 -2.40 23.09 -0.16
C CYS A 330 -2.93 21.91 0.67
N LEU A 331 -4.19 22.02 1.03
CA LEU A 331 -5.00 20.98 1.64
C LEU A 331 -6.43 21.18 1.12
N ASN A 332 -6.72 20.55 -0.01
CA ASN A 332 -7.96 20.74 -0.76
C ASN A 332 -8.95 19.61 -0.50
N PRO A 333 -10.25 19.89 -0.42
CA PRO A 333 -11.25 18.82 -0.39
C PRO A 333 -11.23 18.05 -1.71
N THR A 334 -11.40 16.72 -1.62
CA THR A 334 -11.71 15.88 -2.78
C THR A 334 -13.19 15.97 -3.10
N PRO A 335 -13.63 15.69 -4.36
CA PRO A 335 -15.05 15.77 -4.72
C PRO A 335 -15.97 14.80 -3.97
N THR A 336 -15.40 13.75 -3.41
CA THR A 336 -16.11 12.68 -2.71
C THR A 336 -15.40 12.34 -1.41
N SER A 337 -15.94 11.38 -0.67
CA SER A 337 -15.33 10.86 0.57
C SER A 337 -14.01 10.10 0.33
N GLY A 338 -13.79 9.57 -0.89
CA GLY A 338 -12.67 8.71 -1.24
C GLY A 338 -12.92 7.20 -1.02
N GLY A 339 -14.02 6.83 -0.36
CA GLY A 339 -14.41 5.43 -0.15
C GLY A 339 -13.39 4.61 0.65
N HIS A 340 -13.05 3.41 0.16
CA HIS A 340 -11.99 2.58 0.72
C HIS A 340 -10.60 3.00 0.23
N SER A 341 -10.53 3.68 -0.92
CA SER A 341 -9.30 4.20 -1.50
C SER A 341 -9.56 5.50 -2.24
N ASN A 342 -8.79 6.53 -1.91
CA ASN A 342 -8.58 7.71 -2.71
C ASN A 342 -7.09 7.83 -3.07
N ALA A 343 -6.54 6.74 -3.59
CA ALA A 343 -5.13 6.61 -3.90
C ALA A 343 -4.70 7.66 -4.93
N VAL A 344 -3.73 8.50 -4.55
CA VAL A 344 -3.08 9.44 -5.44
C VAL A 344 -1.92 8.79 -6.16
N SER A 345 -1.82 9.01 -7.46
CA SER A 345 -0.81 8.41 -8.33
C SER A 345 -0.27 9.46 -9.30
N PRO A 346 0.84 10.15 -8.98
CA PRO A 346 1.55 10.98 -9.94
C PRO A 346 2.08 10.15 -11.11
N CYS A 347 2.16 10.76 -12.29
CA CYS A 347 2.80 10.13 -13.43
C CYS A 347 4.31 10.05 -13.25
N ASP A 348 4.97 9.15 -13.96
CA ASP A 348 6.40 8.86 -13.79
C ASP A 348 7.30 9.56 -14.82
N TRP A 349 6.77 10.52 -15.59
CA TRP A 349 7.52 11.28 -16.61
C TRP A 349 7.50 12.79 -16.43
N SER A 350 6.60 13.32 -15.58
CA SER A 350 6.49 14.77 -15.31
C SER A 350 5.87 15.02 -13.95
N ASP A 351 6.03 16.22 -13.41
CA ASP A 351 5.34 16.63 -12.18
C ASP A 351 3.89 17.08 -12.46
N GLU A 352 3.50 17.21 -13.73
CA GLU A 352 2.29 17.90 -14.13
C GLU A 352 1.02 17.10 -13.87
N TRP A 353 1.07 15.75 -14.00
CA TRP A 353 -0.14 14.94 -13.97
C TRP A 353 -0.18 14.00 -12.78
N LEU A 354 -1.35 13.91 -12.17
CA LEU A 354 -1.63 12.90 -11.16
C LEU A 354 -3.06 12.39 -11.27
N ALA A 355 -3.24 11.10 -11.02
CA ALA A 355 -4.54 10.45 -10.94
C ALA A 355 -4.98 10.30 -9.49
N ILE A 356 -6.28 10.40 -9.24
CA ILE A 356 -6.89 10.05 -7.96
C ILE A 356 -8.06 9.11 -8.25
N THR A 357 -8.15 8.04 -7.48
CA THR A 357 -9.25 7.06 -7.57
C THR A 357 -10.24 7.25 -6.43
N ASP A 358 -11.43 6.72 -6.61
CA ASP A 358 -12.48 6.61 -5.60
C ASP A 358 -13.32 5.36 -5.87
N ASP A 359 -13.12 4.33 -5.08
CA ASP A 359 -13.83 3.05 -5.24
C ASP A 359 -15.28 3.08 -4.74
N GLN A 360 -15.68 4.10 -4.00
CA GLN A 360 -17.06 4.25 -3.49
C GLN A 360 -18.02 4.67 -4.58
N GLU A 361 -17.64 5.71 -5.33
CA GLU A 361 -18.44 6.29 -6.40
C GLU A 361 -18.05 5.74 -7.79
N GLY A 362 -16.94 5.03 -7.85
CA GLY A 362 -16.39 4.49 -9.11
C GLY A 362 -15.77 5.55 -10.01
N TRP A 363 -15.04 6.50 -9.44
CA TRP A 363 -14.38 7.56 -10.20
C TRP A 363 -12.90 7.34 -10.37
N ILE A 364 -12.40 7.74 -11.53
CA ILE A 364 -11.00 8.11 -11.81
C ILE A 364 -10.96 9.56 -12.24
N GLU A 365 -10.09 10.34 -11.64
CA GLU A 365 -9.92 11.76 -11.89
C GLU A 365 -8.47 12.05 -12.21
N ILE A 366 -8.23 12.95 -13.19
CA ILE A 366 -6.90 13.49 -13.47
C ILE A 366 -6.84 14.92 -12.96
N TYR A 367 -5.76 15.19 -12.23
CA TYR A 367 -5.42 16.53 -11.76
C TYR A 367 -4.16 17.01 -12.47
N ARG A 368 -4.15 18.30 -12.78
CA ARG A 368 -2.98 19.02 -13.26
C ARG A 368 -2.34 19.75 -12.09
N TRP A 369 -1.06 19.50 -11.91
CA TRP A 369 -0.20 20.24 -10.98
C TRP A 369 0.56 21.31 -11.78
N HIS A 370 0.30 22.58 -11.54
CA HIS A 370 0.94 23.70 -12.24
C HIS A 370 1.05 24.91 -11.33
N ASP A 371 2.24 25.53 -11.24
CA ASP A 371 2.50 26.70 -10.41
C ASP A 371 2.00 26.57 -8.97
N GLU A 372 2.24 25.38 -8.37
CA GLU A 372 1.78 25.04 -7.02
C GLU A 372 0.24 25.05 -6.85
N PHE A 373 -0.48 24.97 -7.94
CA PHE A 373 -1.92 24.84 -7.96
C PHE A 373 -2.33 23.44 -8.45
N LEU A 374 -3.27 22.83 -7.75
CA LEU A 374 -3.83 21.52 -8.07
C LEU A 374 -5.25 21.69 -8.59
N GLY A 375 -5.46 21.45 -9.88
CA GLY A 375 -6.76 21.55 -10.53
C GLY A 375 -7.20 20.24 -11.18
N ARG A 376 -8.43 19.81 -10.94
CA ARG A 376 -9.01 18.68 -11.66
C ARG A 376 -9.32 19.06 -13.10
N VAL A 377 -8.81 18.28 -14.06
CA VAL A 377 -8.98 18.54 -15.50
C VAL A 377 -9.87 17.51 -16.21
N ALA A 378 -9.88 16.26 -15.73
CA ALA A 378 -10.68 15.20 -16.33
C ALA A 378 -11.28 14.27 -15.26
N ARG A 379 -12.40 13.64 -15.60
CA ARG A 379 -13.10 12.69 -14.71
C ARG A 379 -13.87 11.66 -15.53
N LEU A 380 -13.76 10.40 -15.14
CA LEU A 380 -14.52 9.30 -15.73
C LEU A 380 -15.16 8.46 -14.64
N ARG A 381 -16.44 8.15 -14.77
CA ARG A 381 -17.14 7.20 -13.90
C ARG A 381 -17.25 5.85 -14.59
N ILE A 382 -16.85 4.80 -13.88
CA ILE A 382 -17.07 3.42 -14.27
C ILE A 382 -17.91 2.76 -13.16
N PRO A 383 -19.21 2.53 -13.40
CA PRO A 383 -20.16 2.09 -12.37
C PRO A 383 -20.05 0.57 -12.12
N GLU A 384 -18.81 0.07 -11.99
CA GLU A 384 -18.57 -1.32 -11.63
C GLU A 384 -18.20 -1.42 -10.14
N PRO A 385 -18.82 -2.32 -9.38
CA PRO A 385 -18.58 -2.46 -7.94
C PRO A 385 -17.09 -2.66 -7.64
N GLY A 386 -16.55 -1.82 -6.74
CA GLY A 386 -15.16 -1.86 -6.31
C GLY A 386 -14.15 -1.32 -7.32
N PHE A 387 -14.58 -0.71 -8.43
CA PHE A 387 -13.67 0.02 -9.33
C PHE A 387 -13.02 1.19 -8.60
N GLY A 388 -11.75 1.45 -8.86
CA GLY A 388 -11.07 2.65 -8.39
C GLY A 388 -10.19 2.45 -7.15
N MET A 389 -9.59 1.26 -6.97
CA MET A 389 -8.71 1.01 -5.82
C MET A 389 -7.37 1.74 -5.93
N ASN A 390 -6.59 1.48 -6.96
CA ASN A 390 -5.43 2.27 -7.31
C ASN A 390 -5.28 2.38 -8.83
N ALA A 391 -4.69 3.47 -9.30
CA ALA A 391 -4.31 3.66 -10.68
C ALA A 391 -2.78 3.65 -10.81
N ILE A 392 -2.26 3.05 -11.87
CA ILE A 392 -0.84 3.09 -12.24
C ILE A 392 -0.70 3.49 -13.69
N TRP A 393 0.28 4.36 -13.98
CA TRP A 393 0.54 4.87 -15.33
C TRP A 393 1.37 3.88 -16.12
N TYR A 394 0.91 3.57 -17.33
CA TYR A 394 1.55 2.58 -18.20
C TYR A 394 2.63 3.18 -19.11
N ASP A 395 2.38 4.39 -19.68
CA ASP A 395 3.29 5.03 -20.64
C ASP A 395 4.50 5.66 -19.98
#